data_c6f75e55bb5aa86fd9862d1dbfdb2e8f
#
_entry.id   c6f75e55bb5aa86fd9862d1dbfdb2e8f
#
_cell.length_a   1.000
_cell.length_b   1.000
_cell.length_c   1.000
_cell.angle_alpha   90.00
_cell.angle_beta   90.00
_cell.angle_gamma   90.00
#
_symmetry.space_group_name_H-M   'P 1'
#
loop_
_entity.id
_entity.type
_entity.pdbx_description
1 polymer ?
#
loop_
_entity_poly.entity_id
_entity_poly.type
_entity_poly.pdbx_seq_one_letter_code
_entity_poly.pdbx_strand_id
1 'polypeptide(L)'
;MIQQPSYSYEDIIAHGNGELPEQDISRLPLPPMLMFDRITEITGDGGEHGKGKIVAELDVTPDLWFFDCHFKGDPVMPGCLGLDAVWQLVGFFLSWNGGPGKGRALGVGEVKFTGQVEPTAKTVRYEIEMKRVISRRLYMGVADAKVFCDDKLIYNMSDLKVGLFGTDA
;
A
#
# COMPACT_ATOMS: atom_id res chain seq x y z
N MET A 1 -0.77 -17.28 4.08
CA MET A 1 0.23 -16.41 4.76
C MET A 1 0.00 -16.48 6.27
N ILE A 2 1.06 -16.69 7.06
CA ILE A 2 0.94 -16.60 8.52
C ILE A 2 0.66 -15.14 8.86
N GLN A 3 -0.49 -14.88 9.48
CA GLN A 3 -0.88 -13.53 9.86
C GLN A 3 -0.01 -13.00 11.00
N GLN A 4 0.68 -11.90 10.77
CA GLN A 4 1.41 -11.15 11.77
C GLN A 4 0.77 -9.75 11.88
N PRO A 5 0.86 -9.10 13.05
CA PRO A 5 0.29 -7.77 13.25
C PRO A 5 1.17 -6.64 12.66
N SER A 6 2.38 -6.96 12.23
CA SER A 6 3.35 -6.03 11.63
C SER A 6 4.36 -6.78 10.77
N TYR A 7 5.04 -6.07 9.87
CA TYR A 7 6.04 -6.64 8.96
C TYR A 7 7.24 -5.70 8.84
N SER A 8 8.44 -6.26 8.97
CA SER A 8 9.71 -5.55 8.75
C SER A 8 10.00 -5.37 7.25
N TYR A 9 11.05 -4.62 6.93
CA TYR A 9 11.52 -4.49 5.55
C TYR A 9 11.92 -5.83 4.94
N GLU A 10 12.61 -6.67 5.72
CA GLU A 10 13.03 -8.01 5.29
C GLU A 10 11.82 -8.89 4.96
N ASP A 11 10.76 -8.84 5.77
CA ASP A 11 9.52 -9.58 5.53
C ASP A 11 8.86 -9.14 4.23
N ILE A 12 8.83 -7.83 3.97
CA ILE A 12 8.23 -7.23 2.77
C ILE A 12 9.01 -7.64 1.52
N ILE A 13 10.34 -7.62 1.57
CA ILE A 13 11.18 -8.07 0.46
C ILE A 13 11.03 -9.57 0.20
N ALA A 14 11.01 -10.39 1.25
CA ALA A 14 10.76 -11.82 1.13
C ALA A 14 9.39 -12.11 0.48
N HIS A 15 8.37 -11.33 0.85
CA HIS A 15 7.04 -11.41 0.23
C HIS A 15 7.11 -11.07 -1.28
N GLY A 16 7.79 -9.99 -1.64
CA GLY A 16 7.96 -9.58 -3.04
C GLY A 16 8.74 -10.62 -3.86
N ASN A 17 9.75 -11.26 -3.27
CA ASN A 17 10.52 -12.32 -3.91
C ASN A 17 9.77 -13.66 -4.03
N GLY A 18 8.63 -13.80 -3.33
CA GLY A 18 7.88 -15.06 -3.32
C GLY A 18 8.55 -16.15 -2.48
N GLU A 19 9.29 -15.76 -1.45
CA GLU A 19 9.99 -16.68 -0.54
C GLU A 19 9.08 -17.25 0.54
N LEU A 20 7.79 -16.85 0.54
CA LEU A 20 6.79 -17.41 1.43
C LEU A 20 6.29 -18.76 0.90
N PRO A 21 5.92 -19.69 1.80
CA PRO A 21 5.58 -21.07 1.41
C PRO A 21 4.29 -21.20 0.59
N GLU A 22 3.43 -20.18 0.58
CA GLU A 22 2.18 -20.20 -0.17
C GLU A 22 2.41 -19.74 -1.61
N GLN A 23 2.02 -20.58 -2.56
CA GLN A 23 2.28 -20.34 -3.99
C GLN A 23 1.30 -19.37 -4.67
N ASP A 24 0.13 -19.14 -4.08
CA ASP A 24 -1.01 -18.47 -4.75
C ASP A 24 -1.41 -17.18 -4.04
N ILE A 25 -0.41 -16.39 -3.64
CA ILE A 25 -0.63 -15.09 -3.01
C ILE A 25 -0.23 -13.94 -3.96
N SER A 26 -0.91 -12.81 -3.80
CA SER A 26 -0.52 -11.57 -4.45
C SER A 26 0.83 -11.10 -3.93
N ARG A 27 1.81 -10.91 -4.80
CA ARG A 27 3.14 -10.41 -4.43
C ARG A 27 3.17 -8.90 -4.39
N LEU A 28 3.93 -8.35 -3.45
CA LEU A 28 4.32 -6.95 -3.49
C LEU A 28 5.32 -6.70 -4.63
N PRO A 29 5.33 -5.49 -5.21
CA PRO A 29 6.43 -5.13 -6.08
C PRO A 29 7.72 -5.02 -5.28
N LEU A 30 8.85 -5.21 -5.97
CA LEU A 30 10.18 -4.98 -5.41
C LEU A 30 10.64 -3.54 -5.68
N PRO A 31 11.67 -3.03 -4.98
CA PRO A 31 12.29 -1.77 -5.33
C PRO A 31 12.73 -1.76 -6.81
N PRO A 32 12.60 -0.63 -7.54
CA PRO A 32 12.24 0.69 -7.03
C PRO A 32 10.74 1.00 -6.96
N MET A 33 9.85 0.09 -7.36
CA MET A 33 8.39 0.30 -7.33
C MET A 33 7.76 0.17 -5.94
N LEU A 34 8.37 -0.58 -5.03
CA LEU A 34 7.91 -0.69 -3.65
C LEU A 34 7.96 0.68 -2.97
N MET A 35 6.81 1.14 -2.41
CA MET A 35 6.64 2.50 -1.92
C MET A 35 6.49 2.58 -0.41
N PHE A 36 6.88 1.55 0.34
CA PHE A 36 6.92 1.57 1.80
C PHE A 36 8.01 0.61 2.32
N ASP A 37 8.50 0.88 3.53
CA ASP A 37 9.59 0.12 4.13
C ASP A 37 9.10 -0.88 5.18
N ARG A 38 7.96 -0.62 5.80
CA ARG A 38 7.39 -1.48 6.85
C ARG A 38 5.88 -1.32 6.96
N ILE A 39 5.24 -2.36 7.47
CA ILE A 39 3.86 -2.31 7.92
C ILE A 39 3.89 -2.31 9.45
N THR A 40 3.45 -1.23 10.06
CA THR A 40 3.48 -1.05 11.52
C THR A 40 2.26 -1.64 12.21
N GLU A 41 1.14 -1.74 11.50
CA GLU A 41 -0.10 -2.31 12.02
C GLU A 41 -0.92 -2.92 10.88
N ILE A 42 -1.47 -4.11 11.11
CA ILE A 42 -2.48 -4.71 10.24
C ILE A 42 -3.45 -5.55 11.08
N THR A 43 -4.75 -5.31 10.92
CA THR A 43 -5.82 -6.03 11.61
C THR A 43 -6.97 -6.35 10.66
N GLY A 44 -7.63 -7.48 10.86
CA GLY A 44 -8.75 -7.92 10.02
C GLY A 44 -10.13 -7.42 10.47
N ASP A 45 -10.24 -6.95 11.70
CA ASP A 45 -11.48 -6.52 12.36
C ASP A 45 -11.42 -5.10 12.92
N GLY A 46 -10.26 -4.46 12.81
CA GLY A 46 -10.05 -3.08 13.25
C GLY A 46 -10.50 -2.05 12.23
N GLY A 47 -10.17 -0.79 12.53
CA GLY A 47 -10.46 0.34 11.68
C GLY A 47 -11.86 0.94 11.87
N GLU A 48 -12.09 2.02 11.17
CA GLU A 48 -13.31 2.83 11.30
C GLU A 48 -14.59 2.06 10.95
N HIS A 49 -14.49 1.11 10.01
CA HIS A 49 -15.62 0.31 9.55
C HIS A 49 -15.66 -1.11 10.18
N GLY A 50 -14.69 -1.46 11.02
CA GLY A 50 -14.58 -2.81 11.58
C GLY A 50 -14.33 -3.89 10.54
N LYS A 51 -13.74 -3.54 9.39
CA LYS A 51 -13.46 -4.43 8.25
C LYS A 51 -11.99 -4.64 7.97
N GLY A 52 -11.15 -4.02 8.78
CA GLY A 52 -9.69 -4.11 8.70
C GLY A 52 -9.02 -2.75 8.53
N LYS A 53 -7.78 -2.72 8.96
CA LYS A 53 -6.92 -1.53 8.90
C LYS A 53 -5.50 -1.96 8.58
N ILE A 54 -4.79 -1.14 7.84
CA ILE A 54 -3.36 -1.31 7.61
C ILE A 54 -2.67 0.04 7.68
N VAL A 55 -1.56 0.09 8.40
CA VAL A 55 -0.69 1.27 8.53
C VAL A 55 0.71 0.89 8.09
N ALA A 56 1.30 1.68 7.22
CA ALA A 56 2.65 1.47 6.71
C ALA A 56 3.44 2.78 6.68
N GLU A 57 4.75 2.66 6.62
CA GLU A 57 5.66 3.81 6.60
C GLU A 57 6.72 3.67 5.53
N LEU A 58 7.08 4.80 4.92
CA LEU A 58 8.23 4.98 4.04
C LEU A 58 9.22 5.94 4.73
N ASP A 59 10.46 5.52 4.87
CA ASP A 59 11.54 6.41 5.28
C ASP A 59 11.96 7.27 4.08
N VAL A 60 11.88 8.58 4.24
CA VAL A 60 12.28 9.53 3.20
C VAL A 60 13.74 9.89 3.39
N THR A 61 14.54 9.72 2.34
CA THR A 61 15.93 10.14 2.28
C THR A 61 16.15 10.94 1.00
N PRO A 62 17.11 11.90 0.98
CA PRO A 62 17.33 12.72 -0.20
C PRO A 62 17.76 11.97 -1.46
N ASP A 63 18.26 10.75 -1.31
CA ASP A 63 18.74 9.88 -2.39
C ASP A 63 17.68 8.95 -2.98
N LEU A 64 16.42 9.06 -2.57
CA LEU A 64 15.33 8.32 -3.21
C LEU A 64 15.26 8.69 -4.70
N TRP A 65 15.17 7.66 -5.54
CA TRP A 65 15.36 7.77 -6.99
C TRP A 65 14.48 8.81 -7.68
N PHE A 66 13.24 9.03 -7.20
CA PHE A 66 12.31 9.95 -7.85
C PHE A 66 12.68 11.43 -7.63
N PHE A 67 13.48 11.76 -6.63
CA PHE A 67 13.89 13.15 -6.40
C PHE A 67 14.86 13.68 -7.47
N ASP A 68 15.65 12.80 -8.10
CA ASP A 68 16.56 13.20 -9.18
C ASP A 68 15.86 13.56 -10.48
N CYS A 69 14.69 12.99 -10.71
CA CYS A 69 13.98 13.10 -12.00
C CYS A 69 12.62 13.83 -11.92
N HIS A 70 12.14 14.09 -10.74
CA HIS A 70 10.82 14.67 -10.54
C HIS A 70 10.86 15.78 -9.47
N PHE A 71 11.26 16.98 -9.82
CA PHE A 71 11.76 17.45 -11.10
C PHE A 71 13.20 17.96 -10.95
N LYS A 72 13.95 18.09 -12.03
CA LYS A 72 15.30 18.68 -11.98
C LYS A 72 15.24 20.10 -11.42
N GLY A 73 15.91 20.31 -10.26
CA GLY A 73 15.90 21.59 -9.56
C GLY A 73 14.66 21.87 -8.72
N ASP A 74 13.69 20.95 -8.71
CA ASP A 74 12.47 21.02 -7.91
C ASP A 74 12.05 19.61 -7.48
N PRO A 75 12.78 18.99 -6.53
CA PRO A 75 12.54 17.61 -6.16
C PRO A 75 11.29 17.47 -5.29
N VAL A 76 10.39 16.62 -5.74
CA VAL A 76 9.17 16.27 -5.01
C VAL A 76 8.77 14.83 -5.34
N MET A 77 8.31 14.07 -4.36
CA MET A 77 7.79 12.73 -4.58
C MET A 77 6.56 12.79 -5.49
N PRO A 78 6.53 12.03 -6.60
CA PRO A 78 5.32 11.94 -7.43
C PRO A 78 4.11 11.48 -6.62
N GLY A 79 3.01 12.24 -6.67
CA GLY A 79 1.78 11.87 -5.96
C GLY A 79 1.20 10.53 -6.43
N CYS A 80 1.40 10.17 -7.70
CA CYS A 80 1.00 8.88 -8.25
C CYS A 80 1.70 7.70 -7.56
N LEU A 81 2.92 7.87 -7.04
CA LEU A 81 3.60 6.82 -6.28
C LEU A 81 3.00 6.63 -4.88
N GLY A 82 2.53 7.71 -4.26
CA GLY A 82 1.77 7.62 -3.01
C GLY A 82 0.42 6.92 -3.20
N LEU A 83 -0.24 7.16 -4.32
CA LEU A 83 -1.45 6.42 -4.69
C LEU A 83 -1.14 4.92 -4.92
N ASP A 84 -0.08 4.62 -5.66
CA ASP A 84 0.31 3.23 -5.92
C ASP A 84 0.68 2.49 -4.63
N ALA A 85 1.34 3.16 -3.68
CA ALA A 85 1.63 2.61 -2.36
C ALA A 85 0.36 2.08 -1.67
N VAL A 86 -0.73 2.84 -1.73
CA VAL A 86 -2.00 2.45 -1.13
C VAL A 86 -2.60 1.24 -1.85
N TRP A 87 -2.57 1.18 -3.18
CA TRP A 87 -2.99 -0.01 -3.91
C TRP A 87 -2.14 -1.24 -3.57
N GLN A 88 -0.82 -1.08 -3.42
CA GLN A 88 0.10 -2.14 -2.99
C GLN A 88 -0.32 -2.70 -1.61
N LEU A 89 -0.63 -1.81 -0.68
CA LEU A 89 -1.03 -2.16 0.69
C LEU A 89 -2.42 -2.82 0.76
N VAL A 90 -3.38 -2.35 -0.03
CA VAL A 90 -4.69 -3.02 -0.14
C VAL A 90 -4.54 -4.41 -0.72
N GLY A 91 -3.72 -4.59 -1.76
CA GLY A 91 -3.41 -5.91 -2.32
C GLY A 91 -2.76 -6.84 -1.31
N PHE A 92 -1.82 -6.33 -0.52
CA PHE A 92 -1.20 -7.07 0.57
C PHE A 92 -2.24 -7.50 1.62
N PHE A 93 -3.11 -6.56 2.04
CA PHE A 93 -4.18 -6.86 3.00
C PHE A 93 -5.08 -7.99 2.52
N LEU A 94 -5.47 -7.99 1.24
CA LEU A 94 -6.35 -9.02 0.70
C LEU A 94 -5.71 -10.41 0.76
N SER A 95 -4.43 -10.53 0.44
CA SER A 95 -3.68 -11.78 0.56
C SER A 95 -3.50 -12.19 2.03
N TRP A 96 -3.18 -11.24 2.89
CA TRP A 96 -3.06 -11.44 4.34
C TRP A 96 -4.38 -11.94 4.94
N ASN A 97 -5.51 -11.44 4.43
CA ASN A 97 -6.86 -11.83 4.84
C ASN A 97 -7.35 -13.15 4.19
N GLY A 98 -6.46 -13.86 3.51
CA GLY A 98 -6.73 -15.20 2.95
C GLY A 98 -7.23 -15.20 1.50
N GLY A 99 -7.24 -14.06 0.82
CA GLY A 99 -7.63 -13.98 -0.59
C GLY A 99 -6.57 -14.63 -1.50
N PRO A 100 -6.98 -15.53 -2.41
CA PRO A 100 -6.08 -16.17 -3.36
C PRO A 100 -5.91 -15.34 -4.63
N GLY A 101 -4.79 -15.53 -5.33
CA GLY A 101 -4.56 -14.98 -6.67
C GLY A 101 -3.68 -13.76 -6.71
N LYS A 102 -3.57 -13.17 -7.90
CA LYS A 102 -2.68 -12.05 -8.20
C LYS A 102 -3.41 -10.71 -8.09
N GLY A 103 -2.82 -9.76 -7.35
CA GLY A 103 -3.40 -8.44 -7.15
C GLY A 103 -3.31 -7.54 -8.37
N ARG A 104 -4.40 -6.82 -8.63
CA ARG A 104 -4.45 -5.77 -9.66
C ARG A 104 -5.25 -4.58 -9.13
N ALA A 105 -4.71 -3.37 -9.32
CA ALA A 105 -5.47 -2.16 -9.07
C ALA A 105 -6.64 -2.06 -10.05
N LEU A 106 -7.82 -1.74 -9.54
CA LEU A 106 -9.05 -1.65 -10.34
C LEU A 106 -9.54 -0.22 -10.49
N GLY A 107 -9.20 0.65 -9.55
CA GLY A 107 -9.61 2.04 -9.61
C GLY A 107 -9.53 2.75 -8.27
N VAL A 108 -9.96 3.99 -8.30
CA VAL A 108 -10.10 4.86 -7.15
C VAL A 108 -11.26 5.84 -7.42
N GLY A 109 -12.03 6.16 -6.40
CA GLY A 109 -13.13 7.11 -6.53
C GLY A 109 -12.63 8.55 -6.63
N GLU A 110 -11.85 8.97 -5.67
CA GLU A 110 -11.28 10.32 -5.63
C GLU A 110 -9.91 10.30 -4.96
N VAL A 111 -9.01 11.12 -5.48
CA VAL A 111 -7.72 11.42 -4.86
C VAL A 111 -7.58 12.93 -4.75
N LYS A 112 -7.30 13.43 -3.55
CA LYS A 112 -6.94 14.83 -3.31
C LYS A 112 -5.51 14.92 -2.82
N PHE A 113 -4.67 15.61 -3.58
CA PHE A 113 -3.30 15.96 -3.18
C PHE A 113 -3.31 17.37 -2.60
N THR A 114 -3.13 17.49 -1.28
CA THR A 114 -3.18 18.77 -0.56
C THR A 114 -1.85 19.17 0.05
N GLY A 115 -0.80 18.41 -0.23
CA GLY A 115 0.56 18.64 0.20
C GLY A 115 1.52 17.82 -0.62
N GLN A 116 2.80 17.91 -0.29
CA GLN A 116 3.87 17.24 -1.04
C GLN A 116 4.94 16.68 -0.10
N VAL A 117 5.75 15.75 -0.61
CA VAL A 117 6.90 15.17 0.08
C VAL A 117 8.17 15.69 -0.56
N GLU A 118 8.96 16.43 0.21
CA GLU A 118 10.25 17.00 -0.20
C GLU A 118 11.41 16.14 0.32
N PRO A 119 12.63 16.27 -0.23
CA PRO A 119 13.80 15.49 0.22
C PRO A 119 14.18 15.69 1.69
N THR A 120 13.73 16.78 2.31
CA THR A 120 13.96 17.10 3.74
C THR A 120 12.97 16.44 4.68
N ALA A 121 11.91 15.83 4.16
CA ALA A 121 10.96 15.05 4.96
C ALA A 121 11.62 13.81 5.56
N LYS A 122 11.03 13.26 6.61
CA LYS A 122 11.54 12.08 7.32
C LYS A 122 10.72 10.83 7.06
N THR A 123 9.39 10.94 7.17
CA THR A 123 8.50 9.77 7.12
C THR A 123 7.22 10.09 6.38
N VAL A 124 6.84 9.21 5.46
CA VAL A 124 5.49 9.15 4.90
C VAL A 124 4.76 7.99 5.58
N ARG A 125 3.58 8.25 6.14
CA ARG A 125 2.72 7.25 6.76
C ARG A 125 1.45 7.09 5.95
N TYR A 126 1.14 5.85 5.61
CA TYR A 126 -0.09 5.46 4.92
C TYR A 126 -1.04 4.84 5.94
N GLU A 127 -2.23 5.39 6.09
CA GLU A 127 -3.30 4.84 6.92
C GLU A 127 -4.48 4.43 6.04
N ILE A 128 -4.81 3.15 6.04
CA ILE A 128 -5.80 2.57 5.16
C ILE A 128 -6.89 1.91 5.97
N GLU A 129 -8.13 2.29 5.71
CA GLU A 129 -9.34 1.76 6.33
C GLU A 129 -10.11 0.92 5.31
N MET A 130 -10.22 -0.38 5.55
CA MET A 130 -11.01 -1.24 4.69
C MET A 130 -12.49 -0.99 4.91
N LYS A 131 -13.21 -0.71 3.82
CA LYS A 131 -14.68 -0.50 3.83
C LYS A 131 -15.44 -1.77 3.54
N ARG A 132 -14.96 -2.55 2.60
CA ARG A 132 -15.56 -3.82 2.19
C ARG A 132 -14.50 -4.79 1.68
N VAL A 133 -14.71 -6.06 2.00
CA VAL A 133 -14.03 -7.18 1.35
C VAL A 133 -15.11 -8.07 0.75
N ILE A 134 -15.05 -8.28 -0.55
CA ILE A 134 -16.02 -9.07 -1.32
C ILE A 134 -15.32 -10.36 -1.75
N SER A 135 -15.86 -11.48 -1.32
CA SER A 135 -15.37 -12.82 -1.68
C SER A 135 -16.47 -13.57 -2.43
N ARG A 136 -16.52 -13.39 -3.74
CA ARG A 136 -17.46 -14.07 -4.63
C ARG A 136 -16.70 -14.64 -5.83
N ARG A 137 -17.07 -14.25 -7.06
CA ARG A 137 -16.34 -14.61 -8.29
C ARG A 137 -14.95 -13.93 -8.35
N LEU A 138 -14.86 -12.72 -7.80
CA LEU A 138 -13.62 -11.96 -7.64
C LEU A 138 -13.46 -11.66 -6.15
N TYR A 139 -12.26 -11.92 -5.62
CA TYR A 139 -11.88 -11.45 -4.30
C TYR A 139 -11.43 -10.00 -4.41
N MET A 140 -12.15 -9.06 -3.84
CA MET A 140 -11.92 -7.63 -4.04
C MET A 140 -12.04 -6.86 -2.72
N GLY A 141 -11.20 -5.85 -2.58
CA GLY A 141 -11.25 -4.90 -1.47
C GLY A 141 -11.59 -3.49 -1.94
N VAL A 142 -12.34 -2.79 -1.12
CA VAL A 142 -12.61 -1.35 -1.24
C VAL A 142 -12.15 -0.67 0.04
N ALA A 143 -11.35 0.38 -0.08
CA ALA A 143 -10.74 1.08 1.05
C ALA A 143 -10.74 2.59 0.86
N ASP A 144 -10.68 3.31 1.96
CA ASP A 144 -10.29 4.72 2.02
C ASP A 144 -8.88 4.83 2.59
N ALA A 145 -8.17 5.90 2.28
CA ALA A 145 -6.82 6.10 2.79
C ALA A 145 -6.53 7.58 3.06
N LYS A 146 -5.64 7.78 4.03
CA LYS A 146 -5.00 9.05 4.32
C LYS A 146 -3.50 8.87 4.30
N VAL A 147 -2.79 9.84 3.73
CA VAL A 147 -1.33 9.85 3.69
C VAL A 147 -0.82 11.07 4.41
N PHE A 148 0.13 10.84 5.30
CA PHE A 148 0.75 11.87 6.14
C PHE A 148 2.23 11.96 5.83
N CYS A 149 2.74 13.18 5.76
CA CYS A 149 4.18 13.46 5.70
C CYS A 149 4.58 14.21 6.96
N ASP A 150 5.46 13.61 7.76
CA ASP A 150 5.88 14.16 9.07
C ASP A 150 4.66 14.56 9.92
N ASP A 151 3.68 13.66 10.03
CA ASP A 151 2.42 13.81 10.75
C ASP A 151 1.43 14.86 10.19
N LYS A 152 1.74 15.47 9.05
CA LYS A 152 0.82 16.37 8.36
C LYS A 152 0.05 15.61 7.28
N LEU A 153 -1.28 15.68 7.30
CA LEU A 153 -2.12 15.13 6.25
C LEU A 153 -1.83 15.80 4.90
N ILE A 154 -1.46 15.00 3.90
CA ILE A 154 -1.13 15.48 2.56
C ILE A 154 -2.02 14.90 1.45
N TYR A 155 -2.50 13.65 1.61
CA TYR A 155 -3.40 13.04 0.62
C TYR A 155 -4.63 12.44 1.30
N ASN A 156 -5.79 12.62 0.65
CA ASN A 156 -7.03 11.91 0.95
C ASN A 156 -7.45 11.09 -0.27
N MET A 157 -7.82 9.85 -0.05
CA MET A 157 -8.24 8.92 -1.10
C MET A 157 -9.49 8.18 -0.67
N SER A 158 -10.45 8.07 -1.56
CA SER A 158 -11.69 7.34 -1.33
C SER A 158 -11.94 6.28 -2.38
N ASP A 159 -12.54 5.16 -1.96
CA ASP A 159 -12.96 4.05 -2.82
C ASP A 159 -11.83 3.47 -3.68
N LEU A 160 -10.67 3.27 -3.06
CA LEU A 160 -9.59 2.50 -3.69
C LEU A 160 -10.04 1.05 -3.84
N LYS A 161 -9.85 0.49 -5.04
CA LYS A 161 -10.28 -0.87 -5.37
C LYS A 161 -9.12 -1.69 -5.88
N VAL A 162 -8.95 -2.86 -5.29
CA VAL A 162 -8.00 -3.88 -5.71
C VAL A 162 -8.73 -5.21 -5.81
N GLY A 163 -8.46 -5.97 -6.86
CA GLY A 163 -8.97 -7.33 -7.04
C GLY A 163 -7.84 -8.35 -7.06
N LEU A 164 -8.12 -9.56 -6.58
CA LEU A 164 -7.24 -10.72 -6.72
C LEU A 164 -7.80 -11.64 -7.80
N PHE A 165 -6.98 -11.94 -8.80
CA PHE A 165 -7.33 -12.77 -9.94
C PHE A 165 -6.62 -14.12 -9.84
N GLY A 166 -7.34 -15.20 -10.08
CA GLY A 166 -6.77 -16.55 -10.14
C GLY A 166 -5.75 -16.71 -11.27
N THR A 167 -4.92 -17.75 -11.17
CA THR A 167 -3.86 -18.05 -12.15
C THR A 167 -4.37 -18.46 -13.53
N ASP A 168 -5.67 -18.75 -13.65
CA ASP A 168 -6.32 -19.22 -14.88
C ASP A 168 -7.10 -18.10 -15.63
N ALA A 169 -6.85 -16.84 -15.29
CA ALA A 169 -7.47 -15.67 -15.93
C ALA A 169 -6.48 -14.85 -16.74
#